data_15ae5d5f9b3c8e231b69f84f3d6b3332
#
_entry.id   15ae5d5f9b3c8e231b69f84f3d6b3332
#
_cell.length_a   1.000
_cell.length_b   1.000
_cell.length_c   1.000
_cell.angle_alpha   90.00
_cell.angle_beta   90.00
_cell.angle_gamma   90.00
#
_symmetry.space_group_name_H-M   'P 1'
#
loop_
_entity.id
_entity.type
_entity.pdbx_description
1 polymer ?
#
loop_
_entity_poly.entity_id
_entity_poly.type
_entity_poly.pdbx_seq_one_letter_code
_entity_poly.pdbx_strand_id
1 'polypeptide(L)'
;MKRITEGAFAKLNLTLDVLDRRADGYHDIKSIMQTVSLHDDVLVDLGGEGWQVHCYRELLPPDADENTTPELVTCGLPQDRDNLAWKAAEAFYARTGLPREGLEIFISKRIPMQAGLGGGSADAAAVLRALNRAYDAPLSIPALCELGAQVGSDVPFCVMGGTAIVEGRGELLTKLPPAPEFFLVICKPDFSVSTPELYRKLDE
;
A
#
# COMPACT_ATOMS: atom_id res chain seq x y z
N MET A 1 -0.32 -25.48 4.66
CA MET A 1 -0.71 -24.33 3.84
C MET A 1 -1.26 -23.26 4.77
N LYS A 2 -0.60 -22.10 4.90
CA LYS A 2 -1.11 -20.97 5.69
C LYS A 2 -1.65 -19.90 4.74
N ARG A 3 -2.91 -19.52 4.92
CA ARG A 3 -3.57 -18.44 4.19
C ARG A 3 -3.92 -17.32 5.13
N ILE A 4 -3.46 -16.12 4.82
CA ILE A 4 -3.70 -14.92 5.63
C ILE A 4 -4.29 -13.84 4.74
N THR A 5 -5.45 -13.33 5.14
CA THR A 5 -6.08 -12.18 4.49
C THR A 5 -5.85 -10.93 5.32
N GLU A 6 -5.50 -9.82 4.66
CA GLU A 6 -5.31 -8.49 5.22
C GLU A 6 -5.99 -7.44 4.35
N GLY A 7 -6.61 -6.44 4.99
CA GLY A 7 -7.08 -5.24 4.29
C GLY A 7 -5.92 -4.29 4.02
N ALA A 8 -5.78 -3.85 2.77
CA ALA A 8 -4.82 -2.86 2.33
C ALA A 8 -5.51 -1.49 2.23
N PHE A 9 -5.58 -0.76 3.33
CA PHE A 9 -6.36 0.47 3.43
C PHE A 9 -5.69 1.65 2.76
N ALA A 10 -6.45 2.42 1.98
CA ALA A 10 -6.01 3.64 1.34
C ALA A 10 -5.66 4.73 2.35
N LYS A 11 -4.82 5.67 1.94
CA LYS A 11 -4.46 6.86 2.70
C LYS A 11 -4.92 8.13 1.99
N LEU A 12 -5.12 9.16 2.77
CA LEU A 12 -5.29 10.54 2.30
C LEU A 12 -4.28 11.43 3.00
N ASN A 13 -3.81 12.44 2.28
CA ASN A 13 -3.14 13.59 2.88
C ASN A 13 -4.21 14.63 3.19
N LEU A 14 -4.57 14.80 4.48
CA LEU A 14 -5.49 15.85 4.91
C LEU A 14 -4.86 17.23 4.78
N THR A 15 -3.54 17.30 4.98
CA THR A 15 -2.68 18.44 4.66
C THR A 15 -1.44 17.93 3.97
N LEU A 16 -0.80 18.74 3.13
CA LEU A 16 0.47 18.41 2.50
C LEU A 16 1.23 19.70 2.20
N ASP A 17 2.29 19.91 2.95
CA ASP A 17 3.28 20.93 2.67
C ASP A 17 4.49 20.26 2.02
N VAL A 18 4.88 20.74 0.85
CA VAL A 18 6.11 20.36 0.19
C VAL A 18 7.18 21.38 0.59
N LEU A 19 8.22 20.89 1.22
CA LEU A 19 9.30 21.71 1.77
C LEU A 19 10.50 21.71 0.83
N ASP A 20 11.70 21.87 1.40
CA ASP A 20 12.92 21.98 0.63
C ASP A 20 13.26 20.72 -0.17
N ARG A 21 13.87 20.92 -1.33
CA ARG A 21 14.42 19.85 -2.14
C ARG A 21 15.70 19.31 -1.51
N ARG A 22 15.75 18.00 -1.37
CA ARG A 22 16.87 17.27 -0.78
C ARG A 22 17.97 17.00 -1.82
N ALA A 23 19.17 16.72 -1.34
CA ALA A 23 20.29 16.34 -2.20
C ALA A 23 20.08 15.01 -2.96
N ASP A 24 19.19 14.14 -2.44
CA ASP A 24 18.82 12.86 -3.08
C ASP A 24 17.75 13.02 -4.18
N GLY A 25 17.31 14.26 -4.46
CA GLY A 25 16.34 14.60 -5.50
C GLY A 25 14.88 14.51 -5.07
N TYR A 26 14.62 14.04 -3.85
CA TYR A 26 13.29 14.08 -3.22
C TYR A 26 13.05 15.43 -2.55
N HIS A 27 11.82 15.67 -2.11
CA HIS A 27 11.46 16.80 -1.26
C HIS A 27 11.17 16.30 0.16
N ASP A 28 11.53 17.13 1.14
CA ASP A 28 10.98 16.98 2.47
C ASP A 28 9.51 17.41 2.42
N ILE A 29 8.66 16.66 3.09
CA ILE A 29 7.23 16.95 3.20
C ILE A 29 6.82 17.05 4.66
N LYS A 30 5.72 17.74 4.91
CA LYS A 30 4.99 17.68 6.17
C LYS A 30 3.51 17.50 5.87
N SER A 31 2.94 16.42 6.38
CA SER A 31 1.56 16.02 6.07
C SER A 31 0.86 15.48 7.30
N ILE A 32 -0.44 15.68 7.38
CA ILE A 32 -1.31 14.86 8.23
C ILE A 32 -1.93 13.81 7.31
N MET A 33 -1.53 12.56 7.50
CA MET A 33 -2.11 11.43 6.76
C MET A 33 -3.20 10.74 7.58
N GLN A 34 -4.21 10.28 6.86
CA GLN A 34 -5.37 9.56 7.42
C GLN A 34 -5.63 8.28 6.62
N THR A 35 -5.76 7.16 7.32
CA THR A 35 -6.30 5.92 6.76
C THR A 35 -7.80 6.05 6.56
N VAL A 36 -8.30 5.58 5.41
CA VAL A 36 -9.73 5.58 5.09
C VAL A 36 -10.26 4.16 4.92
N SER A 37 -11.59 3.98 4.91
CA SER A 37 -12.21 2.66 4.81
C SER A 37 -12.08 1.99 3.43
N LEU A 38 -11.83 2.77 2.37
CA LEU A 38 -11.54 2.21 1.04
C LEU A 38 -10.28 1.35 1.12
N HIS A 39 -10.34 0.10 0.69
CA HIS A 39 -9.21 -0.82 0.79
C HIS A 39 -9.23 -1.87 -0.33
N ASP A 40 -8.07 -2.41 -0.61
CA ASP A 40 -7.88 -3.62 -1.39
C ASP A 40 -7.85 -4.83 -0.44
N ASP A 41 -8.25 -6.00 -0.91
CA ASP A 41 -8.08 -7.24 -0.18
C ASP A 41 -6.81 -7.95 -0.65
N VAL A 42 -5.94 -8.29 0.29
CA VAL A 42 -4.68 -9.00 0.03
C VAL A 42 -4.72 -10.36 0.71
N LEU A 43 -4.66 -11.42 -0.07
CA LEU A 43 -4.48 -12.79 0.41
C LEU A 43 -3.05 -13.24 0.16
N VAL A 44 -2.36 -13.66 1.22
CA VAL A 44 -1.05 -14.29 1.18
C VAL A 44 -1.24 -15.78 1.41
N ASP A 45 -0.84 -16.61 0.44
CA ASP A 45 -0.86 -18.08 0.52
C ASP A 45 0.58 -18.62 0.52
N LEU A 46 0.92 -19.35 1.59
CA LEU A 46 2.25 -19.94 1.78
C LEU A 46 2.22 -21.42 1.44
N GLY A 47 3.21 -21.89 0.71
CA GLY A 47 3.41 -23.32 0.41
C GLY A 47 3.12 -23.72 -1.04
N GLY A 48 2.99 -22.75 -1.96
CA GLY A 48 2.95 -22.99 -3.41
C GLY A 48 4.32 -23.29 -4.01
N GLU A 49 4.38 -23.51 -5.33
CA GLU A 49 5.62 -23.66 -6.08
C GLU A 49 6.10 -22.30 -6.61
N GLY A 50 7.13 -21.72 -5.99
CA GLY A 50 7.68 -20.43 -6.41
C GLY A 50 6.93 -19.23 -5.83
N TRP A 51 7.18 -18.06 -6.43
CA TRP A 51 6.56 -16.79 -6.02
C TRP A 51 5.75 -16.19 -7.17
N GLN A 52 4.53 -15.77 -6.86
CA GLN A 52 3.64 -15.12 -7.83
C GLN A 52 2.83 -14.01 -7.16
N VAL A 53 2.54 -12.94 -7.92
CA VAL A 53 1.61 -11.88 -7.53
C VAL A 53 0.50 -11.80 -8.56
N HIS A 54 -0.73 -11.87 -8.10
CA HIS A 54 -1.92 -11.80 -8.93
C HIS A 54 -2.72 -10.55 -8.54
N CYS A 55 -2.90 -9.63 -9.48
CA CYS A 55 -3.68 -8.42 -9.26
C CYS A 55 -4.94 -8.43 -10.12
N TYR A 56 -6.09 -8.38 -9.48
CA TYR A 56 -7.40 -8.39 -10.13
C TYR A 56 -8.23 -7.19 -9.67
N ARG A 57 -9.19 -6.82 -10.48
CA ARG A 57 -10.30 -5.96 -10.07
C ARG A 57 -11.61 -6.59 -10.51
N GLU A 58 -12.63 -6.32 -9.74
CA GLU A 58 -14.00 -6.67 -10.07
C GLU A 58 -14.58 -5.63 -11.04
N LEU A 59 -15.11 -6.09 -12.15
CA LEU A 59 -15.89 -5.27 -13.07
C LEU A 59 -17.35 -5.73 -13.03
N LEU A 60 -18.23 -4.77 -12.75
CA LEU A 60 -19.67 -4.96 -12.93
C LEU A 60 -20.05 -4.37 -14.29
N PRO A 61 -20.86 -5.07 -15.09
CA PRO A 61 -21.43 -4.50 -16.30
C PRO A 61 -22.34 -3.29 -15.97
N PRO A 62 -22.57 -2.36 -16.93
CA PRO A 62 -23.35 -1.15 -16.68
C PRO A 62 -24.80 -1.41 -16.23
N ASP A 63 -25.33 -2.58 -16.54
CA ASP A 63 -26.69 -3.05 -16.23
C ASP A 63 -26.71 -4.07 -15.07
N ALA A 64 -25.63 -4.13 -14.26
CA ALA A 64 -25.54 -5.03 -13.12
C ALA A 64 -26.64 -4.77 -12.09
N ASP A 65 -27.22 -5.85 -11.60
CA ASP A 65 -28.13 -5.85 -10.47
C ASP A 65 -27.50 -6.51 -9.23
N GLU A 66 -28.25 -6.64 -8.14
CA GLU A 66 -27.78 -7.24 -6.88
C GLU A 66 -27.39 -8.74 -6.99
N ASN A 67 -27.79 -9.42 -8.06
CA ASN A 67 -27.47 -10.83 -8.31
C ASN A 67 -26.33 -10.99 -9.33
N THR A 68 -25.84 -9.90 -9.90
CA THR A 68 -24.80 -9.95 -10.94
C THR A 68 -23.45 -10.28 -10.33
N THR A 69 -22.84 -11.38 -10.77
CA THR A 69 -21.48 -11.74 -10.35
C THR A 69 -20.46 -10.87 -11.10
N PRO A 70 -19.57 -10.16 -10.39
CA PRO A 70 -18.53 -9.37 -11.03
C PRO A 70 -17.58 -10.25 -11.87
N GLU A 71 -17.14 -9.73 -12.99
CA GLU A 71 -16.04 -10.31 -13.76
C GLU A 71 -14.69 -9.91 -13.13
N LEU A 72 -13.83 -10.89 -12.89
CA LEU A 72 -12.46 -10.63 -12.44
C LEU A 72 -11.55 -10.40 -13.65
N VAL A 73 -11.02 -9.17 -13.74
CA VAL A 73 -10.07 -8.81 -14.80
C VAL A 73 -8.72 -8.47 -14.22
N THR A 74 -7.65 -8.79 -14.93
CA THR A 74 -6.29 -8.42 -14.51
C THR A 74 -6.10 -6.91 -14.57
N CYS A 75 -5.39 -6.35 -13.59
CA CYS A 75 -5.21 -4.89 -13.48
C CYS A 75 -4.10 -4.31 -14.34
N GLY A 76 -3.35 -5.13 -15.08
CA GLY A 76 -2.18 -4.68 -15.84
C GLY A 76 -1.02 -4.18 -14.94
N LEU A 77 -1.04 -4.49 -13.65
CA LEU A 77 0.07 -4.23 -12.73
C LEU A 77 1.14 -5.29 -12.86
N PRO A 78 2.42 -4.99 -12.54
CA PRO A 78 3.48 -5.99 -12.51
C PRO A 78 3.09 -7.18 -11.62
N GLN A 79 3.36 -8.39 -12.10
CA GLN A 79 3.09 -9.65 -11.38
C GLN A 79 4.39 -10.28 -10.85
N ASP A 80 5.48 -9.53 -10.88
CA ASP A 80 6.83 -9.94 -10.56
C ASP A 80 7.50 -8.97 -9.58
N ARG A 81 8.84 -8.93 -9.62
CA ARG A 81 9.69 -8.12 -8.75
C ARG A 81 9.47 -6.62 -8.83
N ASP A 82 8.79 -6.12 -9.85
CA ASP A 82 8.47 -4.69 -9.96
C ASP A 82 7.28 -4.31 -9.09
N ASN A 83 6.47 -5.29 -8.67
CA ASN A 83 5.35 -5.06 -7.76
C ASN A 83 5.85 -4.79 -6.33
N LEU A 84 5.28 -3.76 -5.67
CA LEU A 84 5.64 -3.41 -4.28
C LEU A 84 5.29 -4.52 -3.29
N ALA A 85 4.24 -5.29 -3.53
CA ALA A 85 3.89 -6.45 -2.71
C ALA A 85 4.97 -7.53 -2.75
N TRP A 86 5.55 -7.79 -3.92
CA TRP A 86 6.72 -8.68 -4.06
C TRP A 86 7.93 -8.15 -3.29
N LYS A 87 8.28 -6.86 -3.51
CA LYS A 87 9.41 -6.22 -2.81
C LYS A 87 9.25 -6.26 -1.29
N ALA A 88 8.03 -6.08 -0.79
CA ALA A 88 7.73 -6.18 0.63
C ALA A 88 8.01 -7.60 1.18
N ALA A 89 7.59 -8.63 0.44
CA ALA A 89 7.88 -10.01 0.82
C ALA A 89 9.38 -10.31 0.78
N GLU A 90 10.11 -9.89 -0.27
CA GLU A 90 11.57 -10.05 -0.33
C GLU A 90 12.27 -9.40 0.87
N ALA A 91 11.89 -8.15 1.18
CA ALA A 91 12.44 -7.41 2.32
C ALA A 91 12.14 -8.12 3.66
N PHE A 92 10.92 -8.66 3.83
CA PHE A 92 10.55 -9.40 5.04
C PHE A 92 11.42 -10.63 5.25
N TYR A 93 11.57 -11.48 4.23
CA TYR A 93 12.41 -12.67 4.32
C TYR A 93 13.90 -12.34 4.50
N ALA A 94 14.39 -11.30 3.84
CA ALA A 94 15.76 -10.83 4.01
C ALA A 94 16.02 -10.36 5.46
N ARG A 95 15.05 -9.66 6.06
CA ARG A 95 15.16 -9.10 7.42
C ARG A 95 15.06 -10.17 8.50
N THR A 96 14.22 -11.18 8.29
CA THR A 96 13.92 -12.21 9.31
C THR A 96 14.83 -13.43 9.20
N GLY A 97 15.42 -13.71 8.05
CA GLY A 97 16.18 -14.92 7.79
C GLY A 97 15.33 -16.18 7.75
N LEU A 98 14.00 -16.05 7.74
CA LEU A 98 13.09 -17.18 7.65
C LEU A 98 13.24 -17.91 6.30
N PRO A 99 12.97 -19.23 6.25
CA PRO A 99 13.04 -19.98 5.01
C PRO A 99 12.00 -19.43 3.99
N ARG A 100 12.47 -19.25 2.76
CA ARG A 100 11.61 -18.84 1.66
C ARG A 100 10.82 -20.05 1.17
N GLU A 101 9.59 -20.12 1.58
CA GLU A 101 8.62 -21.07 1.01
C GLU A 101 8.02 -20.52 -0.28
N GLY A 102 7.26 -21.32 -1.01
CA GLY A 102 6.43 -20.83 -2.09
C GLY A 102 5.45 -19.77 -1.59
N LEU A 103 5.24 -18.71 -2.36
CA LEU A 103 4.43 -17.56 -1.98
C LEU A 103 3.54 -17.13 -3.15
N GLU A 104 2.25 -17.17 -2.94
CA GLU A 104 1.27 -16.57 -3.84
C GLU A 104 0.57 -15.41 -3.14
N ILE A 105 0.55 -14.25 -3.79
CA ILE A 105 -0.10 -13.04 -3.30
C ILE A 105 -1.23 -12.71 -4.27
N PHE A 106 -2.46 -12.68 -3.76
CA PHE A 106 -3.64 -12.29 -4.53
C PHE A 106 -4.13 -10.95 -4.02
N ILE A 107 -4.26 -9.98 -4.93
CA ILE A 107 -4.69 -8.61 -4.61
C ILE A 107 -5.97 -8.31 -5.39
N SER A 108 -7.08 -8.14 -4.68
CA SER A 108 -8.33 -7.65 -5.24
C SER A 108 -8.38 -6.13 -5.11
N LYS A 109 -8.21 -5.43 -6.24
CA LYS A 109 -8.05 -3.98 -6.30
C LYS A 109 -9.39 -3.25 -6.30
N ARG A 110 -9.58 -2.37 -5.32
CA ARG A 110 -10.68 -1.39 -5.24
C ARG A 110 -10.16 0.05 -5.16
N ILE A 111 -8.93 0.24 -4.64
CA ILE A 111 -8.29 1.56 -4.60
C ILE A 111 -7.95 1.97 -6.03
N PRO A 112 -8.44 3.12 -6.53
CA PRO A 112 -8.11 3.62 -7.85
C PRO A 112 -6.59 3.76 -8.04
N MET A 113 -6.09 3.24 -9.14
CA MET A 113 -4.67 3.32 -9.47
C MET A 113 -4.26 4.76 -9.84
N GLN A 114 -3.03 5.15 -9.48
CA GLN A 114 -2.46 6.47 -9.79
C GLN A 114 -3.35 7.64 -9.31
N ALA A 115 -4.01 7.47 -8.19
CA ALA A 115 -4.92 8.46 -7.60
C ALA A 115 -4.33 9.19 -6.38
N GLY A 116 -3.05 8.98 -6.03
CA GLY A 116 -2.45 9.54 -4.82
C GLY A 116 -2.92 8.90 -3.51
N LEU A 117 -3.69 7.81 -3.59
CA LEU A 117 -4.32 7.12 -2.44
C LEU A 117 -3.43 6.04 -1.80
N GLY A 118 -2.20 5.87 -2.29
CA GLY A 118 -1.22 4.94 -1.72
C GLY A 118 -1.55 3.46 -1.93
N GLY A 119 -2.36 3.08 -2.94
CA GLY A 119 -2.83 1.69 -3.11
C GLY A 119 -1.72 0.65 -3.15
N GLY A 120 -0.67 0.84 -3.97
CA GLY A 120 0.46 -0.10 -4.01
C GLY A 120 1.25 -0.17 -2.70
N SER A 121 1.37 0.94 -1.97
CA SER A 121 2.00 0.99 -0.65
C SER A 121 1.13 0.30 0.41
N ALA A 122 -0.19 0.41 0.29
CA ALA A 122 -1.13 -0.30 1.15
C ALA A 122 -1.06 -1.82 0.93
N ASP A 123 -0.97 -2.27 -0.34
CA ASP A 123 -0.79 -3.68 -0.69
C ASP A 123 0.52 -4.23 -0.09
N ALA A 124 1.63 -3.50 -0.25
CA ALA A 124 2.92 -3.86 0.33
C ALA A 124 2.87 -3.97 1.86
N ALA A 125 2.22 -3.00 2.52
CA ALA A 125 2.03 -2.99 3.97
C ALA A 125 1.16 -4.18 4.44
N ALA A 126 0.11 -4.52 3.69
CA ALA A 126 -0.73 -5.68 3.98
C ALA A 126 0.07 -6.99 3.87
N VAL A 127 0.94 -7.13 2.86
CA VAL A 127 1.84 -8.28 2.73
C VAL A 127 2.79 -8.36 3.92
N LEU A 128 3.41 -7.25 4.36
CA LEU A 128 4.29 -7.23 5.55
C LEU A 128 3.54 -7.70 6.80
N ARG A 129 2.31 -7.21 7.03
CA ARG A 129 1.49 -7.62 8.18
C ARG A 129 1.07 -9.08 8.08
N ALA A 130 0.65 -9.53 6.88
CA ALA A 130 0.23 -10.91 6.64
C ALA A 130 1.36 -11.90 6.90
N LEU A 131 2.56 -11.65 6.37
CA LEU A 131 3.75 -12.46 6.59
C LEU A 131 4.15 -12.45 8.07
N ASN A 132 4.19 -11.27 8.70
CA ASN A 132 4.51 -11.17 10.12
C ASN A 132 3.56 -12.01 10.97
N ARG A 133 2.25 -11.96 10.68
CA ARG A 133 1.25 -12.78 11.36
C ARG A 133 1.38 -14.26 11.06
N ALA A 134 1.74 -14.63 9.82
CA ALA A 134 1.94 -16.02 9.42
C ALA A 134 3.10 -16.71 10.19
N TYR A 135 4.10 -15.93 10.59
CA TYR A 135 5.27 -16.40 11.33
C TYR A 135 5.28 -15.96 12.81
N ASP A 136 4.10 -15.84 13.42
CA ASP A 136 3.93 -15.54 14.85
C ASP A 136 4.53 -14.20 15.29
N ALA A 137 4.45 -13.19 14.43
CA ALA A 137 4.83 -11.80 14.66
C ALA A 137 6.29 -11.57 15.12
N PRO A 138 7.28 -12.02 14.34
CA PRO A 138 8.69 -11.86 14.72
C PRO A 138 9.16 -10.39 14.72
N LEU A 139 8.42 -9.47 14.07
CA LEU A 139 8.74 -8.06 13.99
C LEU A 139 7.69 -7.20 14.70
N SER A 140 8.14 -6.19 15.44
CA SER A 140 7.27 -5.17 16.00
C SER A 140 6.74 -4.21 14.90
N ILE A 141 5.68 -3.46 15.19
CA ILE A 141 5.16 -2.45 14.25
C ILE A 141 6.23 -1.43 13.83
N PRO A 142 7.04 -0.84 14.74
CA PRO A 142 8.16 0.02 14.32
C PRO A 142 9.13 -0.67 13.37
N ALA A 143 9.52 -1.93 13.64
CA ALA A 143 10.42 -2.68 12.76
C ALA A 143 9.79 -2.96 11.37
N LEU A 144 8.48 -3.19 11.30
CA LEU A 144 7.76 -3.29 10.03
C LEU A 144 7.71 -1.95 9.28
N CYS A 145 7.57 -0.83 9.99
CA CYS A 145 7.63 0.51 9.39
C CYS A 145 9.03 0.80 8.81
N GLU A 146 10.10 0.51 9.56
CA GLU A 146 11.48 0.64 9.08
C GLU A 146 11.72 -0.20 7.82
N LEU A 147 11.20 -1.42 7.80
CA LEU A 147 11.27 -2.30 6.64
C LEU A 147 10.46 -1.75 5.47
N GLY A 148 9.26 -1.25 5.74
CA GLY A 148 8.38 -0.63 4.75
C GLY A 148 9.00 0.59 4.07
N ALA A 149 9.79 1.39 4.80
CA ALA A 149 10.50 2.56 4.27
C ALA A 149 11.52 2.19 3.16
N GLN A 150 12.02 0.96 3.14
CA GLN A 150 12.90 0.45 2.09
C GLN A 150 12.12 0.07 0.82
N VAL A 151 10.82 -0.19 0.95
CA VAL A 151 9.94 -0.60 -0.15
C VAL A 151 9.29 0.62 -0.82
N GLY A 152 8.84 1.60 -0.02
CA GLY A 152 8.23 2.82 -0.51
C GLY A 152 7.91 3.82 0.61
N SER A 153 7.88 5.11 0.26
CA SER A 153 7.72 6.20 1.24
C SER A 153 6.40 6.15 2.03
N ASP A 154 5.30 5.73 1.40
CA ASP A 154 3.98 5.65 2.06
C ASP A 154 3.77 4.31 2.81
N VAL A 155 4.64 3.30 2.59
CA VAL A 155 4.48 1.97 3.20
C VAL A 155 4.51 2.01 4.72
N PRO A 156 5.40 2.76 5.38
CA PRO A 156 5.40 2.88 6.85
C PRO A 156 4.07 3.36 7.40
N PHE A 157 3.47 4.39 6.80
CA PHE A 157 2.16 4.87 7.21
C PHE A 157 1.07 3.81 7.02
N CYS A 158 1.07 3.12 5.88
CA CYS A 158 0.12 2.04 5.60
C CYS A 158 0.29 0.83 6.54
N VAL A 159 1.49 0.59 7.07
CA VAL A 159 1.74 -0.42 8.13
C VAL A 159 1.14 0.03 9.46
N MET A 160 1.37 1.30 9.85
CA MET A 160 0.94 1.85 11.14
C MET A 160 -0.57 2.11 11.17
N GLY A 161 -1.10 2.69 10.11
CA GLY A 161 -2.50 3.09 9.99
C GLY A 161 -2.94 4.20 10.95
N GLY A 162 -4.21 4.58 10.84
CA GLY A 162 -4.84 5.61 11.69
C GLY A 162 -4.57 7.03 11.19
N THR A 163 -4.25 7.94 12.11
CA THR A 163 -3.91 9.34 11.85
C THR A 163 -2.47 9.60 12.29
N ALA A 164 -1.66 10.24 11.45
CA ALA A 164 -0.29 10.58 11.80
C ALA A 164 0.19 11.87 11.15
N ILE A 165 1.13 12.56 11.83
CA ILE A 165 2.04 13.50 11.18
C ILE A 165 3.09 12.66 10.45
N VAL A 166 3.33 13.02 9.19
CA VAL A 166 4.28 12.35 8.31
C VAL A 166 5.26 13.40 7.81
N GLU A 167 6.54 13.16 8.02
CA GLU A 167 7.63 14.08 7.71
C GLU A 167 8.76 13.35 6.95
N GLY A 168 9.82 14.08 6.57
CA GLY A 168 10.87 13.55 5.71
C GLY A 168 10.38 13.33 4.30
N ARG A 169 10.66 12.17 3.69
CA ARG A 169 10.11 11.76 2.39
C ARG A 169 8.75 11.05 2.52
N GLY A 170 8.24 10.88 3.78
CA GLY A 170 7.07 10.10 4.13
C GLY A 170 7.34 8.98 5.14
N GLU A 171 8.59 8.81 5.59
CA GLU A 171 9.03 7.73 6.48
C GLU A 171 9.01 8.09 7.96
N LEU A 172 9.06 9.37 8.32
CA LEU A 172 9.04 9.81 9.70
C LEU A 172 7.60 9.97 10.19
N LEU A 173 7.19 9.10 11.10
CA LEU A 173 5.81 9.00 11.54
C LEU A 173 5.66 9.40 13.00
N THR A 174 4.77 10.35 13.28
CA THR A 174 4.30 10.65 14.63
C THR A 174 2.81 10.36 14.72
N LYS A 175 2.44 9.30 15.44
CA LYS A 175 1.04 8.89 15.60
C LYS A 175 0.25 9.97 16.33
N LEU A 176 -0.92 10.30 15.78
CA LEU A 176 -1.89 11.22 16.38
C LEU A 176 -3.05 10.45 17.03
N PRO A 177 -3.81 11.11 17.91
CA PRO A 177 -5.11 10.59 18.33
C PRO A 177 -5.99 10.28 17.12
N PRO A 178 -6.91 9.29 17.22
CA PRO A 178 -7.86 9.01 16.15
C PRO A 178 -8.63 10.27 15.76
N ALA A 179 -8.75 10.51 14.45
CA ALA A 179 -9.62 11.55 13.95
C ALA A 179 -11.10 11.24 14.31
N PRO A 180 -11.95 12.24 14.50
CA PRO A 180 -13.39 12.01 14.59
C PRO A 180 -13.88 11.25 13.35
N GLU A 181 -14.94 10.48 13.50
CA GLU A 181 -15.57 9.81 12.35
C GLU A 181 -16.18 10.85 11.40
N PHE A 182 -15.86 10.74 10.12
CA PHE A 182 -16.36 11.63 9.07
C PHE A 182 -16.48 10.90 7.74
N PHE A 183 -17.38 11.38 6.89
CA PHE A 183 -17.54 10.86 5.53
C PHE A 183 -16.69 11.62 4.55
N LEU A 184 -16.14 10.87 3.58
CA LEU A 184 -15.30 11.41 2.50
C LEU A 184 -15.92 11.03 1.16
N VAL A 185 -15.89 11.98 0.22
CA VAL A 185 -16.17 11.72 -1.18
C VAL A 185 -14.85 11.85 -1.96
N ILE A 186 -14.45 10.77 -2.63
CA ILE A 186 -13.23 10.73 -3.43
C ILE A 186 -13.64 10.87 -4.89
N CYS A 187 -13.17 11.94 -5.55
CA CYS A 187 -13.35 12.15 -6.97
C CYS A 187 -12.00 11.99 -7.68
N LYS A 188 -11.87 10.94 -8.52
CA LYS A 188 -10.68 10.70 -9.33
C LYS A 188 -11.05 10.93 -10.80
N PRO A 189 -10.44 11.95 -11.48
CA PRO A 189 -10.63 12.15 -12.91
C PRO A 189 -10.07 10.98 -13.73
N ASP A 190 -10.49 10.87 -15.00
CA ASP A 190 -10.04 9.81 -15.90
C ASP A 190 -8.57 9.92 -16.35
N PHE A 191 -7.96 11.09 -16.15
CA PHE A 191 -6.53 11.27 -16.39
C PHE A 191 -5.69 10.95 -15.15
N SER A 192 -4.44 10.54 -15.39
CA SER A 192 -3.45 10.28 -14.36
C SER A 192 -2.44 11.41 -14.29
N VAL A 193 -1.95 11.71 -13.09
CA VAL A 193 -0.86 12.66 -12.87
C VAL A 193 0.34 11.91 -12.31
N SER A 194 1.49 12.09 -12.95
CA SER A 194 2.75 11.55 -12.46
C SER A 194 3.25 12.36 -11.26
N THR A 195 3.38 11.72 -10.10
CA THR A 195 3.93 12.37 -8.89
C THR A 195 5.30 13.02 -9.14
N PRO A 196 6.28 12.35 -9.78
CA PRO A 196 7.57 12.98 -10.09
C PRO A 196 7.45 14.21 -10.99
N GLU A 197 6.53 14.19 -11.96
CA GLU A 197 6.31 15.33 -12.84
C GLU A 197 5.68 16.51 -12.08
N LEU A 198 4.77 16.23 -11.15
CA LEU A 198 4.15 17.26 -10.33
C LEU A 198 5.18 17.95 -9.43
N TYR A 199 6.03 17.19 -8.76
CA TYR A 199 7.12 17.74 -7.93
C TYR A 199 8.12 18.55 -8.74
N ARG A 200 8.48 18.09 -9.95
CA ARG A 200 9.36 18.87 -10.85
C ARG A 200 8.75 20.24 -11.23
N LYS A 201 7.44 20.31 -11.41
CA LYS A 201 6.75 21.58 -11.69
C LYS A 201 6.69 22.52 -10.49
N LEU A 202 6.85 22.01 -9.29
CA LEU A 202 6.98 22.85 -8.08
C LEU A 202 8.36 23.50 -7.99
N ASP A 203 9.38 22.90 -8.64
CA ASP A 203 10.76 23.41 -8.67
C ASP A 203 10.95 24.53 -9.72
N GLU A 204 10.02 24.71 -10.65
CA GLU A 204 10.04 25.75 -11.71
C GLU A 204 9.43 27.07 -11.24
#